data_1e74d66d3baa7b1935d679e73158ddd1
#
_entry.id   1e74d66d3baa7b1935d679e73158ddd1
#
_cell.length_a   1.000
_cell.length_b   1.000
_cell.length_c   1.000
_cell.angle_alpha   90.00
_cell.angle_beta   90.00
_cell.angle_gamma   90.00
#
_symmetry.space_group_name_H-M   'P 1'
#
loop_
_entity.id
_entity.type
_entity.pdbx_description
1 polymer ?
#
loop_
_entity_poly.entity_id
_entity_poly.type
_entity_poly.pdbx_seq_one_letter_code
_entity_poly.pdbx_strand_id
1 'polypeptide(L)'
;MPKPPVVVVFDMDETLGSFGQLGILKDVIESYEDRHLTQDEFNRIIDKHPEFIRPGILEILEFVVGQRNKKLCDSIMIYTNNQGPRSWAQSISEYFSYKIGTPVFDHIVAAFMVNGHRVEPSRTSHEKIYNDFIRCARLPSTTEVCFVDDVEHPRMIHDNVYYVKIKPYHYRLPISHCLERIYPSDSDRQLECLSRAQARFHPNSLRGDEKTPEEQEVDKVIGRFMLKHMHDFFLGLKRTHGKTKRKYSYRSRRRTRHL
;
A
#
# COMPACT_ATOMS: atom_id res chain seq x y z
N MET A 1 28.37 17.29 -9.38
CA MET A 1 27.09 16.80 -9.92
C MET A 1 26.04 16.96 -8.84
N PRO A 2 24.79 17.30 -9.15
CA PRO A 2 23.72 17.37 -8.17
C PRO A 2 23.54 15.99 -7.51
N LYS A 3 23.12 15.98 -6.25
CA LYS A 3 22.85 14.76 -5.49
C LYS A 3 21.69 14.01 -6.18
N PRO A 4 21.78 12.67 -6.37
CA PRO A 4 20.65 11.89 -6.87
C PRO A 4 19.41 12.07 -5.97
N PRO A 5 18.22 12.20 -6.56
CA PRO A 5 16.99 12.17 -5.77
C PRO A 5 16.84 10.84 -5.02
N VAL A 6 16.19 10.90 -3.86
CA VAL A 6 15.89 9.75 -3.00
C VAL A 6 14.38 9.63 -2.87
N VAL A 7 13.82 8.49 -3.25
CA VAL A 7 12.37 8.26 -3.16
C VAL A 7 12.06 6.95 -2.42
N VAL A 8 10.96 6.95 -1.69
CA VAL A 8 10.39 5.75 -1.08
C VAL A 8 9.08 5.43 -1.77
N VAL A 9 8.94 4.20 -2.22
CA VAL A 9 7.82 3.72 -3.05
C VAL A 9 7.19 2.52 -2.39
N PHE A 10 5.89 2.57 -2.19
CA PHE A 10 5.11 1.47 -1.66
C PHE A 10 4.16 0.93 -2.73
N ASP A 11 4.02 -0.38 -2.80
CA ASP A 11 2.79 -0.94 -3.32
C ASP A 11 1.62 -0.63 -2.36
N MET A 12 0.38 -0.80 -2.83
CA MET A 12 -0.81 -0.41 -2.07
C MET A 12 -1.48 -1.62 -1.41
N ASP A 13 -2.08 -2.49 -2.22
CA ASP A 13 -2.85 -3.64 -1.74
C ASP A 13 -1.91 -4.67 -1.13
N GLU A 14 -2.32 -5.31 -0.04
CA GLU A 14 -1.53 -6.28 0.73
C GLU A 14 -0.16 -5.75 1.22
N THR A 15 0.23 -4.54 0.83
CA THR A 15 1.44 -3.83 1.31
C THR A 15 1.12 -2.79 2.37
N LEU A 16 0.25 -1.82 2.09
CA LEU A 16 -0.18 -0.80 3.06
C LEU A 16 -1.34 -1.30 3.92
N GLY A 17 -2.17 -2.19 3.38
CA GLY A 17 -3.34 -2.75 4.07
C GLY A 17 -4.05 -3.80 3.23
N SER A 18 -5.12 -4.38 3.77
CA SER A 18 -5.99 -5.33 3.10
C SER A 18 -7.26 -4.62 2.60
N PHE A 19 -7.21 -4.08 1.39
CA PHE A 19 -8.22 -3.14 0.91
C PHE A 19 -9.33 -3.76 0.06
N GLY A 20 -9.22 -5.02 -0.33
CA GLY A 20 -10.23 -5.67 -1.19
C GLY A 20 -11.63 -5.66 -0.57
N GLN A 21 -11.75 -6.06 0.70
CA GLN A 21 -13.03 -6.05 1.41
C GLN A 21 -13.53 -4.64 1.75
N LEU A 22 -12.63 -3.71 2.01
CA LEU A 22 -12.95 -2.29 2.21
C LEU A 22 -13.60 -1.70 0.94
N GLY A 23 -13.14 -2.11 -0.25
CA GLY A 23 -13.74 -1.74 -1.52
C GLY A 23 -15.18 -2.25 -1.66
N ILE A 24 -15.42 -3.53 -1.30
CA ILE A 24 -16.76 -4.09 -1.27
C ILE A 24 -17.69 -3.32 -0.32
N LEU A 25 -17.20 -3.04 0.89
CA LEU A 25 -17.95 -2.30 1.90
C LEU A 25 -18.35 -0.91 1.42
N LYS A 26 -17.39 -0.19 0.80
CA LYS A 26 -17.63 1.12 0.18
C LYS A 26 -18.71 1.03 -0.90
N ASP A 27 -18.58 0.09 -1.85
CA ASP A 27 -19.53 -0.09 -2.94
C ASP A 27 -20.96 -0.41 -2.45
N VAL A 28 -21.07 -1.22 -1.39
CA VAL A 28 -22.36 -1.57 -0.79
C VAL A 28 -23.03 -0.34 -0.17
N ILE A 29 -22.26 0.44 0.59
CA ILE A 29 -22.77 1.65 1.24
C ILE A 29 -23.16 2.70 0.20
N GLU A 30 -22.32 2.96 -0.80
CA GLU A 30 -22.64 3.89 -1.90
C GLU A 30 -23.87 3.47 -2.68
N SER A 31 -24.02 2.16 -2.92
CA SER A 31 -25.22 1.64 -3.57
C SER A 31 -26.49 1.79 -2.72
N TYR A 32 -26.37 1.73 -1.40
CA TYR A 32 -27.50 1.96 -0.50
C TYR A 32 -27.87 3.45 -0.42
N GLU A 33 -26.85 4.32 -0.26
CA GLU A 33 -27.02 5.77 -0.16
C GLU A 33 -27.40 6.44 -1.49
N ASP A 34 -27.27 5.72 -2.60
CA ASP A 34 -27.40 6.24 -3.98
C ASP A 34 -26.52 7.47 -4.25
N ARG A 35 -25.32 7.49 -3.64
CA ARG A 35 -24.31 8.53 -3.80
C ARG A 35 -22.91 8.03 -3.45
N HIS A 36 -21.91 8.74 -3.91
CA HIS A 36 -20.54 8.51 -3.46
C HIS A 36 -20.31 8.99 -2.03
N LEU A 37 -19.50 8.23 -1.29
CA LEU A 37 -19.01 8.64 0.02
C LEU A 37 -18.06 9.82 -0.10
N THR A 38 -18.18 10.77 0.81
CA THR A 38 -17.17 11.79 1.02
C THR A 38 -15.90 11.18 1.61
N GLN A 39 -14.76 11.86 1.47
CA GLN A 39 -13.50 11.38 2.06
C GLN A 39 -13.60 11.24 3.59
N ASP A 40 -14.30 12.14 4.26
CA ASP A 40 -14.49 12.07 5.71
C ASP A 40 -15.33 10.86 6.14
N GLU A 41 -16.34 10.48 5.36
CA GLU A 41 -17.14 9.27 5.60
C GLU A 41 -16.26 8.02 5.38
N PHE A 42 -15.48 8.01 4.32
CA PHE A 42 -14.54 6.92 4.03
C PHE A 42 -13.48 6.79 5.15
N ASN A 43 -12.92 7.89 5.62
CA ASN A 43 -11.98 7.90 6.74
C ASN A 43 -12.61 7.28 8.01
N ARG A 44 -13.86 7.68 8.34
CA ARG A 44 -14.58 7.10 9.48
C ARG A 44 -14.85 5.61 9.34
N ILE A 45 -15.10 5.14 8.13
CA ILE A 45 -15.26 3.70 7.87
C ILE A 45 -13.96 2.95 8.19
N ILE A 46 -12.80 3.45 7.71
CA ILE A 46 -11.52 2.81 8.00
C ILE A 46 -11.19 2.90 9.49
N ASP A 47 -11.46 4.02 10.15
CA ASP A 47 -11.22 4.18 11.59
C ASP A 47 -12.03 3.19 12.45
N LYS A 48 -13.22 2.79 11.98
CA LYS A 48 -14.01 1.72 12.61
C LYS A 48 -13.49 0.30 12.30
N HIS A 49 -12.58 0.17 11.33
CA HIS A 49 -12.03 -1.10 10.87
C HIS A 49 -10.50 -1.03 10.75
N PRO A 50 -9.79 -0.75 11.86
CA PRO A 50 -8.33 -0.62 11.84
C PRO A 50 -7.62 -1.89 11.37
N GLU A 51 -8.31 -3.02 11.40
CA GLU A 51 -7.82 -4.32 10.92
C GLU A 51 -7.52 -4.31 9.41
N PHE A 52 -8.10 -3.41 8.62
CA PHE A 52 -7.75 -3.29 7.20
C PHE A 52 -6.39 -2.63 6.99
N ILE A 53 -5.85 -1.97 8.00
CA ILE A 53 -4.55 -1.29 7.93
C ILE A 53 -3.47 -2.24 8.44
N ARG A 54 -2.38 -2.39 7.70
CA ARG A 54 -1.24 -3.22 8.12
C ARG A 54 -0.68 -2.73 9.45
N PRO A 55 -0.47 -3.63 10.45
CA PRO A 55 0.17 -3.26 11.70
C PRO A 55 1.55 -2.60 11.51
N GLY A 56 1.76 -1.45 12.14
CA GLY A 56 3.00 -0.69 12.08
C GLY A 56 3.17 0.23 10.86
N ILE A 57 2.24 0.20 9.89
CA ILE A 57 2.41 1.01 8.67
C ILE A 57 2.35 2.51 8.94
N LEU A 58 1.52 2.96 9.88
CA LEU A 58 1.44 4.38 10.24
C LEU A 58 2.79 4.88 10.79
N GLU A 59 3.42 4.12 11.70
CA GLU A 59 4.75 4.44 12.24
C GLU A 59 5.82 4.51 11.12
N ILE A 60 5.75 3.60 10.15
CA ILE A 60 6.65 3.60 8.99
C ILE A 60 6.45 4.86 8.16
N LEU A 61 5.21 5.23 7.86
CA LEU A 61 4.91 6.41 7.07
C LEU A 61 5.30 7.70 7.80
N GLU A 62 5.04 7.81 9.11
CA GLU A 62 5.51 8.91 9.96
C GLU A 62 7.04 9.03 9.92
N PHE A 63 7.75 7.90 10.06
CA PHE A 63 9.21 7.89 9.95
C PHE A 63 9.68 8.42 8.59
N VAL A 64 9.10 7.95 7.48
CA VAL A 64 9.51 8.37 6.12
C VAL A 64 9.16 9.84 5.85
N VAL A 65 7.98 10.30 6.30
CA VAL A 65 7.62 11.73 6.27
C VAL A 65 8.63 12.55 7.07
N GLY A 66 9.06 12.06 8.23
CA GLY A 66 10.13 12.68 9.03
C GLY A 66 11.47 12.77 8.26
N GLN A 67 11.82 11.77 7.42
CA GLN A 67 13.01 11.85 6.56
C GLN A 67 12.81 12.87 5.42
N ARG A 68 11.61 12.97 4.84
CA ARG A 68 11.28 13.99 3.84
C ARG A 68 11.40 15.40 4.42
N ASN A 69 10.88 15.64 5.61
CA ASN A 69 11.00 16.93 6.30
C ASN A 69 12.47 17.31 6.60
N LYS A 70 13.33 16.33 6.81
CA LYS A 70 14.79 16.50 6.98
C LYS A 70 15.54 16.60 5.63
N LYS A 71 14.85 16.62 4.49
CA LYS A 71 15.42 16.63 3.13
C LYS A 71 16.38 15.45 2.85
N LEU A 72 16.08 14.31 3.46
CA LEU A 72 16.78 13.04 3.23
C LEU A 72 16.00 12.13 2.29
N CYS A 73 14.72 12.43 2.05
CA CYS A 73 13.83 11.83 1.07
C CYS A 73 13.22 12.97 0.26
N ASP A 74 13.21 12.86 -1.07
CA ASP A 74 12.66 13.89 -1.95
C ASP A 74 11.17 13.66 -2.22
N SER A 75 10.71 12.39 -2.22
CA SER A 75 9.31 12.06 -2.46
C SER A 75 8.93 10.70 -1.91
N ILE A 76 7.65 10.55 -1.55
CA ILE A 76 7.02 9.29 -1.13
C ILE A 76 5.91 8.98 -2.13
N MET A 77 5.89 7.76 -2.69
CA MET A 77 5.01 7.44 -3.81
C MET A 77 4.30 6.10 -3.61
N ILE A 78 3.19 5.94 -4.30
CA ILE A 78 2.52 4.65 -4.49
C ILE A 78 2.81 4.16 -5.91
N TYR A 79 3.11 2.87 -6.08
CA TYR A 79 3.20 2.19 -7.37
C TYR A 79 2.36 0.91 -7.33
N THR A 80 1.14 0.98 -7.86
CA THR A 80 0.14 -0.08 -7.70
C THR A 80 -0.29 -0.72 -9.02
N ASN A 81 -0.77 -1.96 -8.94
CA ASN A 81 -1.48 -2.68 -10.01
C ASN A 81 -2.99 -2.75 -9.76
N ASN A 82 -3.51 -2.00 -8.79
CA ASN A 82 -4.92 -2.01 -8.46
C ASN A 82 -5.79 -1.67 -9.68
N GLN A 83 -6.80 -2.50 -9.94
CA GLN A 83 -7.71 -2.39 -11.10
C GLN A 83 -8.96 -1.54 -10.80
N GLY A 84 -9.08 -0.99 -9.61
CA GLY A 84 -10.14 -0.07 -9.24
C GLY A 84 -10.00 1.29 -9.93
N PRO A 85 -11.00 2.16 -9.79
CA PRO A 85 -10.93 3.52 -10.31
C PRO A 85 -9.75 4.28 -9.66
N ARG A 86 -9.18 5.25 -10.38
CA ARG A 86 -8.06 6.05 -9.87
C ARG A 86 -8.37 6.75 -8.54
N SER A 87 -9.62 7.12 -8.33
CA SER A 87 -10.12 7.69 -7.08
C SER A 87 -9.94 6.76 -5.88
N TRP A 88 -9.90 5.44 -6.09
CA TRP A 88 -9.66 4.48 -5.01
C TRP A 88 -8.29 4.64 -4.37
N ALA A 89 -7.23 4.61 -5.17
CA ALA A 89 -5.87 4.83 -4.68
C ALA A 89 -5.70 6.24 -4.08
N GLN A 90 -6.41 7.22 -4.62
CA GLN A 90 -6.47 8.58 -4.08
C GLN A 90 -7.07 8.58 -2.66
N SER A 91 -8.25 7.99 -2.47
CA SER A 91 -8.93 7.95 -1.16
C SER A 91 -8.11 7.20 -0.10
N ILE A 92 -7.41 6.13 -0.48
CA ILE A 92 -6.47 5.43 0.42
C ILE A 92 -5.29 6.36 0.78
N SER A 93 -4.71 7.07 -0.19
CA SER A 93 -3.64 8.04 0.05
C SER A 93 -4.08 9.18 0.99
N GLU A 94 -5.28 9.70 0.78
CA GLU A 94 -5.87 10.77 1.60
C GLU A 94 -6.16 10.30 3.03
N TYR A 95 -6.59 9.04 3.22
CA TYR A 95 -6.75 8.45 4.55
C TYR A 95 -5.42 8.46 5.33
N PHE A 96 -4.32 8.01 4.72
CA PHE A 96 -3.02 8.05 5.38
C PHE A 96 -2.57 9.47 5.70
N SER A 97 -2.84 10.42 4.81
CA SER A 97 -2.55 11.84 5.05
C SER A 97 -3.38 12.41 6.20
N TYR A 98 -4.67 12.02 6.30
CA TYR A 98 -5.53 12.33 7.43
C TYR A 98 -4.98 11.77 8.75
N LYS A 99 -4.56 10.50 8.78
CA LYS A 99 -4.02 9.86 10.00
C LYS A 99 -2.69 10.48 10.47
N ILE A 100 -1.84 10.91 9.56
CA ILE A 100 -0.52 11.48 9.86
C ILE A 100 -0.58 13.00 10.07
N GLY A 101 -1.68 13.65 9.65
CA GLY A 101 -1.89 15.09 9.78
C GLY A 101 -1.11 15.93 8.76
N THR A 102 -0.53 15.30 7.72
CA THR A 102 0.17 15.97 6.62
C THR A 102 0.12 15.12 5.35
N PRO A 103 0.22 15.69 4.14
CA PRO A 103 0.30 14.92 2.91
C PRO A 103 1.44 13.88 2.97
N VAL A 104 1.09 12.60 2.74
CA VAL A 104 2.07 11.49 2.78
C VAL A 104 2.61 11.23 1.39
N PHE A 105 1.74 10.87 0.44
CA PHE A 105 2.16 10.47 -0.89
C PHE A 105 2.12 11.63 -1.87
N ASP A 106 3.26 11.88 -2.53
CA ASP A 106 3.42 12.97 -3.48
C ASP A 106 2.96 12.58 -4.89
N HIS A 107 2.96 11.27 -5.21
CA HIS A 107 2.59 10.75 -6.52
C HIS A 107 2.06 9.31 -6.44
N ILE A 108 1.09 8.99 -7.31
CA ILE A 108 0.54 7.65 -7.48
C ILE A 108 0.76 7.21 -8.93
N VAL A 109 1.59 6.19 -9.11
CA VAL A 109 1.72 5.48 -10.38
C VAL A 109 0.69 4.36 -10.40
N ALA A 110 -0.34 4.52 -11.22
CA ALA A 110 -1.49 3.62 -11.29
C ALA A 110 -1.20 2.34 -12.10
N ALA A 111 -2.22 1.49 -12.25
CA ALA A 111 -2.16 0.30 -13.10
C ALA A 111 -1.89 0.67 -14.57
N PHE A 112 -1.28 -0.25 -15.31
CA PHE A 112 -1.06 -0.08 -16.75
C PHE A 112 -2.36 0.06 -17.53
N MET A 113 -3.30 -0.84 -17.27
CA MET A 113 -4.62 -0.87 -17.89
C MET A 113 -5.69 -1.20 -16.85
N VAL A 114 -6.90 -0.64 -17.01
CA VAL A 114 -8.10 -0.98 -16.24
C VAL A 114 -9.24 -1.16 -17.24
N ASN A 115 -9.94 -2.27 -17.18
CA ASN A 115 -11.06 -2.61 -18.11
C ASN A 115 -10.68 -2.44 -19.59
N GLY A 116 -9.47 -2.84 -19.98
CA GLY A 116 -8.98 -2.73 -21.36
C GLY A 116 -8.51 -1.32 -21.77
N HIS A 117 -8.65 -0.32 -20.92
CA HIS A 117 -8.21 1.05 -21.19
C HIS A 117 -6.86 1.34 -20.51
N ARG A 118 -5.95 1.98 -21.24
CA ARG A 118 -4.64 2.38 -20.70
C ARG A 118 -4.80 3.55 -19.74
N VAL A 119 -4.49 3.32 -18.46
CA VAL A 119 -4.64 4.31 -17.37
C VAL A 119 -3.34 5.06 -17.14
N GLU A 120 -2.19 4.33 -17.17
CA GLU A 120 -0.87 4.94 -17.00
C GLU A 120 -0.09 4.89 -18.32
N PRO A 121 -0.07 6.01 -19.09
CA PRO A 121 0.48 6.02 -20.44
C PRO A 121 1.97 5.66 -20.51
N SER A 122 2.74 5.94 -19.47
CA SER A 122 4.18 5.69 -19.44
C SER A 122 4.55 4.27 -19.01
N ARG A 123 3.58 3.43 -18.59
CA ARG A 123 3.82 2.01 -18.35
C ARG A 123 3.77 1.23 -19.67
N THR A 124 4.54 0.13 -19.73
CA THR A 124 4.61 -0.74 -20.91
C THR A 124 3.95 -2.09 -20.71
N SER A 125 3.66 -2.46 -19.45
CA SER A 125 3.02 -3.73 -19.09
C SER A 125 2.36 -3.71 -17.72
N HIS A 126 1.65 -4.79 -17.37
CA HIS A 126 1.10 -5.00 -16.03
C HIS A 126 2.19 -5.28 -14.99
N GLU A 127 3.36 -5.76 -15.41
CA GLU A 127 4.48 -5.98 -14.50
C GLU A 127 5.03 -4.62 -14.01
N LYS A 128 5.42 -4.55 -12.74
CA LYS A 128 6.16 -3.40 -12.24
C LYS A 128 7.60 -3.47 -12.72
N ILE A 129 8.05 -2.40 -13.39
CA ILE A 129 9.34 -2.31 -14.06
C ILE A 129 10.02 -1.02 -13.63
N TYR A 130 11.32 -1.07 -13.29
CA TYR A 130 12.08 0.10 -12.86
C TYR A 130 12.02 1.24 -13.89
N ASN A 131 12.27 0.95 -15.17
CA ASN A 131 12.26 1.97 -16.21
C ASN A 131 10.88 2.61 -16.43
N ASP A 132 9.79 1.82 -16.25
CA ASP A 132 8.43 2.35 -16.30
C ASP A 132 8.19 3.28 -15.12
N PHE A 133 8.57 2.85 -13.90
CA PHE A 133 8.45 3.66 -12.70
C PHE A 133 9.15 5.03 -12.87
N ILE A 134 10.41 5.02 -13.30
CA ILE A 134 11.21 6.25 -13.52
C ILE A 134 10.52 7.18 -14.53
N ARG A 135 9.97 6.64 -15.63
CA ARG A 135 9.24 7.46 -16.63
C ARG A 135 7.93 8.01 -16.09
N CYS A 136 7.12 7.17 -15.42
CA CYS A 136 5.83 7.57 -14.85
C CYS A 136 6.02 8.68 -13.80
N ALA A 137 7.00 8.52 -12.94
CA ALA A 137 7.31 9.49 -11.87
C ALA A 137 8.16 10.69 -12.36
N ARG A 138 8.57 10.71 -13.65
CA ARG A 138 9.42 11.77 -14.28
C ARG A 138 10.71 12.00 -13.49
N LEU A 139 11.33 10.92 -13.05
CA LEU A 139 12.55 10.94 -12.26
C LEU A 139 13.79 10.74 -13.12
N PRO A 140 14.97 11.28 -12.74
CA PRO A 140 16.22 10.93 -13.38
C PRO A 140 16.60 9.49 -13.10
N SER A 141 17.29 8.82 -14.04
CA SER A 141 17.73 7.43 -13.91
C SER A 141 18.74 7.18 -12.79
N THR A 142 19.27 8.24 -12.20
CA THR A 142 20.18 8.19 -11.06
C THR A 142 19.47 8.15 -9.70
N THR A 143 18.11 8.20 -9.70
CA THR A 143 17.30 8.21 -8.48
C THR A 143 17.55 6.96 -7.63
N GLU A 144 17.82 7.17 -6.35
CA GLU A 144 17.88 6.09 -5.35
C GLU A 144 16.47 5.78 -4.87
N VAL A 145 16.04 4.54 -5.02
CA VAL A 145 14.66 4.08 -4.75
C VAL A 145 14.65 3.06 -3.62
N CYS A 146 13.87 3.29 -2.57
CA CYS A 146 13.44 2.22 -1.67
C CYS A 146 12.07 1.74 -2.13
N PHE A 147 11.97 0.49 -2.58
CA PHE A 147 10.73 -0.10 -3.10
C PHE A 147 10.24 -1.21 -2.21
N VAL A 148 9.01 -1.08 -1.70
CA VAL A 148 8.36 -2.02 -0.77
C VAL A 148 7.15 -2.63 -1.47
N ASP A 149 7.12 -3.96 -1.54
CA ASP A 149 6.07 -4.70 -2.25
C ASP A 149 5.91 -6.10 -1.65
N ASP A 150 4.69 -6.62 -1.62
CA ASP A 150 4.39 -7.99 -1.17
C ASP A 150 4.51 -9.02 -2.29
N VAL A 151 4.55 -8.59 -3.55
CA VAL A 151 4.81 -9.43 -4.73
C VAL A 151 6.24 -9.22 -5.21
N GLU A 152 6.90 -10.28 -5.67
CA GLU A 152 8.22 -10.17 -6.27
C GLU A 152 8.13 -9.69 -7.72
N HIS A 153 8.81 -8.59 -8.03
CA HIS A 153 8.92 -8.01 -9.36
C HIS A 153 10.36 -8.03 -9.85
N PRO A 154 10.80 -9.07 -10.58
CA PRO A 154 12.20 -9.22 -11.01
C PRO A 154 12.73 -8.01 -11.81
N ARG A 155 11.86 -7.33 -12.57
CA ARG A 155 12.23 -6.15 -13.37
C ARG A 155 12.30 -4.84 -12.57
N MET A 156 12.00 -4.89 -11.26
CA MET A 156 12.30 -3.82 -10.30
C MET A 156 13.68 -3.97 -9.67
N ILE A 157 14.37 -5.10 -9.86
CA ILE A 157 15.73 -5.31 -9.34
C ILE A 157 16.71 -4.49 -10.19
N HIS A 158 17.33 -3.47 -9.56
CA HIS A 158 18.23 -2.52 -10.19
C HIS A 158 19.28 -2.03 -9.18
N ASP A 159 20.45 -1.57 -9.65
CA ASP A 159 21.53 -1.08 -8.77
C ASP A 159 21.10 0.10 -7.88
N ASN A 160 20.14 0.90 -8.33
CA ASN A 160 19.61 2.05 -7.60
C ASN A 160 18.35 1.71 -6.77
N VAL A 161 17.95 0.43 -6.69
CA VAL A 161 16.75 0.01 -5.96
C VAL A 161 17.14 -0.80 -4.72
N TYR A 162 16.77 -0.29 -3.57
CA TYR A 162 16.72 -1.03 -2.33
C TYR A 162 15.36 -1.71 -2.22
N TYR A 163 15.29 -2.98 -2.62
CA TYR A 163 14.05 -3.72 -2.69
C TYR A 163 13.73 -4.43 -1.38
N VAL A 164 12.57 -4.15 -0.82
CA VAL A 164 12.04 -4.76 0.41
C VAL A 164 10.82 -5.61 0.04
N LYS A 165 11.04 -6.90 -0.19
CA LYS A 165 9.98 -7.89 -0.39
C LYS A 165 9.42 -8.28 0.99
N ILE A 166 8.11 -8.17 1.15
CA ILE A 166 7.42 -8.52 2.40
C ILE A 166 6.39 -9.63 2.17
N LYS A 167 5.86 -10.19 3.25
CA LYS A 167 4.71 -11.10 3.18
C LYS A 167 3.43 -10.29 2.97
N PRO A 168 2.50 -10.71 2.08
CA PRO A 168 1.23 -10.03 1.90
C PRO A 168 0.41 -9.97 3.19
N TYR A 169 -0.26 -8.85 3.40
CA TYR A 169 -1.16 -8.63 4.53
C TYR A 169 -2.59 -8.87 4.10
N HIS A 170 -3.20 -9.94 4.57
CA HIS A 170 -4.61 -10.23 4.36
C HIS A 170 -5.35 -10.13 5.69
N TYR A 171 -6.45 -9.42 5.69
CA TYR A 171 -7.41 -9.39 6.78
C TYR A 171 -8.82 -9.30 6.23
N ARG A 172 -9.73 -10.13 6.73
CA ARG A 172 -11.12 -10.15 6.30
C ARG A 172 -12.03 -10.18 7.51
N LEU A 173 -13.01 -9.28 7.52
CA LEU A 173 -14.10 -9.25 8.47
C LEU A 173 -15.38 -9.70 7.77
N PRO A 174 -16.31 -10.42 8.41
CA PRO A 174 -17.63 -10.60 7.83
C PRO A 174 -18.26 -9.25 7.50
N ILE A 175 -18.81 -9.08 6.31
CA ILE A 175 -19.45 -7.82 5.89
C ILE A 175 -20.56 -7.41 6.87
N SER A 176 -21.31 -8.38 7.42
CA SER A 176 -22.28 -8.14 8.49
C SER A 176 -21.67 -7.41 9.68
N HIS A 177 -20.52 -7.87 10.19
CA HIS A 177 -19.83 -7.22 11.31
C HIS A 177 -19.34 -5.82 10.95
N CYS A 178 -18.91 -5.62 9.70
CA CYS A 178 -18.54 -4.28 9.25
C CYS A 178 -19.76 -3.34 9.26
N LEU A 179 -20.90 -3.80 8.78
CA LEU A 179 -22.14 -3.01 8.76
C LEU A 179 -22.65 -2.73 10.17
N GLU A 180 -22.56 -3.68 11.09
CA GLU A 180 -22.89 -3.48 12.52
C GLU A 180 -22.05 -2.37 13.15
N ARG A 181 -20.75 -2.32 12.85
CA ARG A 181 -19.86 -1.25 13.35
C ARG A 181 -20.20 0.12 12.74
N ILE A 182 -20.69 0.15 11.50
CA ILE A 182 -21.05 1.40 10.81
C ILE A 182 -22.41 1.90 11.28
N TYR A 183 -23.38 1.02 11.39
CA TYR A 183 -24.78 1.30 11.71
C TYR A 183 -25.25 0.59 13.00
N PRO A 184 -24.65 0.84 14.16
CA PRO A 184 -24.84 0.01 15.36
C PRO A 184 -26.28 -0.03 15.91
N SER A 185 -27.13 0.94 15.54
CA SER A 185 -28.52 1.04 16.02
C SER A 185 -29.57 0.98 14.89
N ASP A 186 -29.17 0.56 13.67
CA ASP A 186 -30.01 0.56 12.49
C ASP A 186 -29.97 -0.79 11.79
N SER A 187 -30.71 -1.75 12.35
CA SER A 187 -30.78 -3.13 11.86
C SER A 187 -31.38 -3.23 10.47
N ASP A 188 -32.34 -2.37 10.13
CA ASP A 188 -32.99 -2.39 8.81
C ASP A 188 -31.98 -1.98 7.73
N ARG A 189 -31.17 -0.98 8.01
CA ARG A 189 -30.11 -0.51 7.12
C ARG A 189 -29.00 -1.55 6.96
N GLN A 190 -28.62 -2.22 8.05
CA GLN A 190 -27.66 -3.35 8.00
C GLN A 190 -28.17 -4.46 7.08
N LEU A 191 -29.43 -4.87 7.25
CA LEU A 191 -30.05 -5.95 6.45
C LEU A 191 -30.16 -5.56 4.97
N GLU A 192 -30.59 -4.35 4.66
CA GLU A 192 -30.68 -3.87 3.29
C GLU A 192 -29.30 -3.82 2.60
N CYS A 193 -28.29 -3.27 3.29
CA CYS A 193 -26.91 -3.27 2.79
C CYS A 193 -26.38 -4.70 2.59
N LEU A 194 -26.64 -5.61 3.53
CA LEU A 194 -26.23 -7.01 3.42
C LEU A 194 -26.90 -7.71 2.24
N SER A 195 -28.20 -7.47 2.03
CA SER A 195 -28.95 -8.00 0.87
C SER A 195 -28.32 -7.53 -0.46
N ARG A 196 -28.00 -6.24 -0.57
CA ARG A 196 -27.31 -5.69 -1.75
C ARG A 196 -25.93 -6.30 -1.95
N ALA A 197 -25.17 -6.51 -0.87
CA ALA A 197 -23.89 -7.18 -0.93
C ALA A 197 -24.01 -8.61 -1.48
N GLN A 198 -24.99 -9.40 -0.97
CA GLN A 198 -25.23 -10.77 -1.38
C GLN A 198 -25.69 -10.88 -2.85
N ALA A 199 -26.45 -9.91 -3.33
CA ALA A 199 -26.89 -9.87 -4.72
C ALA A 199 -25.76 -9.54 -5.71
N ARG A 200 -24.71 -8.84 -5.27
CA ARG A 200 -23.67 -8.28 -6.15
C ARG A 200 -22.34 -8.99 -6.08
N PHE A 201 -21.99 -9.56 -4.93
CA PHE A 201 -20.66 -10.12 -4.68
C PHE A 201 -20.73 -11.63 -4.38
N HIS A 202 -19.66 -12.33 -4.73
CA HIS A 202 -19.56 -13.76 -4.43
C HIS A 202 -19.55 -13.99 -2.91
N PRO A 203 -20.27 -15.02 -2.39
CA PRO A 203 -20.38 -15.27 -0.94
C PRO A 203 -19.03 -15.34 -0.19
N ASN A 204 -17.99 -15.90 -0.83
CA ASN A 204 -16.66 -15.99 -0.21
C ASN A 204 -16.00 -14.61 0.00
N SER A 205 -16.35 -13.59 -0.78
CA SER A 205 -15.85 -12.23 -0.62
C SER A 205 -16.48 -11.50 0.57
N LEU A 206 -17.63 -11.99 1.04
CA LEU A 206 -18.40 -11.39 2.13
C LEU A 206 -18.07 -12.03 3.50
N ARG A 207 -17.38 -13.16 3.48
CA ARG A 207 -16.98 -13.88 4.70
C ARG A 207 -15.73 -13.26 5.33
N GLY A 208 -15.66 -13.37 6.66
CA GLY A 208 -14.45 -13.09 7.41
C GLY A 208 -13.47 -14.26 7.38
N ASP A 209 -12.24 -13.95 7.71
CA ASP A 209 -11.18 -14.93 7.96
C ASP A 209 -10.43 -14.45 9.20
N GLU A 210 -10.82 -15.00 10.36
CA GLU A 210 -10.25 -14.58 11.63
C GLU A 210 -8.82 -15.09 11.75
N LYS A 211 -7.90 -14.17 11.99
CA LYS A 211 -6.49 -14.51 12.23
C LYS A 211 -6.28 -15.03 13.62
N THR A 212 -5.48 -16.08 13.74
CA THR A 212 -4.99 -16.55 15.02
C THR A 212 -4.09 -15.50 15.69
N PRO A 213 -3.90 -15.56 17.02
CA PRO A 213 -2.94 -14.68 17.71
C PRO A 213 -1.52 -14.76 17.13
N GLU A 214 -1.09 -15.95 16.70
CA GLU A 214 0.21 -16.20 16.08
C GLU A 214 0.33 -15.48 14.73
N GLU A 215 -0.70 -15.51 13.90
CA GLU A 215 -0.74 -14.80 12.62
C GLU A 215 -0.72 -13.28 12.82
N GLN A 216 -1.44 -12.78 13.81
CA GLN A 216 -1.42 -11.37 14.18
C GLN A 216 -0.02 -10.93 14.66
N GLU A 217 0.67 -11.77 15.45
CA GLU A 217 2.04 -11.46 15.87
C GLU A 217 3.02 -11.48 14.69
N VAL A 218 2.85 -12.40 13.73
CA VAL A 218 3.63 -12.39 12.47
C VAL A 218 3.45 -11.07 11.73
N ASP A 219 2.22 -10.55 11.62
CA ASP A 219 1.98 -9.26 10.95
C ASP A 219 2.71 -8.10 11.63
N LYS A 220 2.73 -8.07 12.98
CA LYS A 220 3.49 -7.08 13.76
C LYS A 220 5.00 -7.22 13.54
N VAL A 221 5.51 -8.46 13.48
CA VAL A 221 6.93 -8.71 13.16
C VAL A 221 7.28 -8.17 11.79
N ILE A 222 6.40 -8.36 10.79
CA ILE A 222 6.62 -7.82 9.44
C ILE A 222 6.63 -6.28 9.46
N GLY A 223 5.75 -5.63 10.22
CA GLY A 223 5.78 -4.18 10.42
C GLY A 223 7.13 -3.70 10.98
N ARG A 224 7.63 -4.35 12.03
CA ARG A 224 8.97 -4.07 12.61
C ARG A 224 10.10 -4.31 11.60
N PHE A 225 10.00 -5.37 10.80
CA PHE A 225 10.94 -5.66 9.72
C PHE A 225 10.97 -4.56 8.66
N MET A 226 9.80 -4.10 8.21
CA MET A 226 9.69 -2.99 7.26
C MET A 226 10.33 -1.71 7.83
N LEU A 227 10.00 -1.33 9.05
CA LEU A 227 10.57 -0.15 9.72
C LEU A 227 12.10 -0.24 9.80
N LYS A 228 12.63 -1.41 10.18
CA LYS A 228 14.07 -1.65 10.19
C LYS A 228 14.70 -1.43 8.81
N HIS A 229 14.08 -1.93 7.74
CA HIS A 229 14.58 -1.72 6.37
C HIS A 229 14.53 -0.25 5.95
N MET A 230 13.52 0.52 6.37
CA MET A 230 13.52 1.98 6.17
C MET A 230 14.73 2.63 6.83
N HIS A 231 15.01 2.29 8.09
CA HIS A 231 16.20 2.77 8.79
C HIS A 231 17.51 2.39 8.07
N ASP A 232 17.66 1.13 7.66
CA ASP A 232 18.84 0.62 6.97
C ASP A 232 19.07 1.34 5.63
N PHE A 233 18.01 1.60 4.86
CA PHE A 233 18.07 2.37 3.62
C PHE A 233 18.63 3.78 3.85
N PHE A 234 18.06 4.56 4.77
CA PHE A 234 18.52 5.91 5.04
C PHE A 234 19.91 5.97 5.70
N LEU A 235 20.28 4.97 6.49
CA LEU A 235 21.64 4.83 7.02
C LEU A 235 22.66 4.51 5.91
N GLY A 236 22.26 3.67 4.94
CA GLY A 236 23.07 3.36 3.76
C GLY A 236 23.40 4.59 2.94
N LEU A 237 22.42 5.44 2.68
CA LEU A 237 22.60 6.71 1.96
C LEU A 237 23.58 7.66 2.65
N LYS A 238 23.58 7.75 3.97
CA LYS A 238 24.54 8.55 4.73
C LYS A 238 25.98 8.07 4.57
N ARG A 239 26.20 6.75 4.45
CA ARG A 239 27.52 6.13 4.29
C ARG A 239 28.08 6.29 2.88
N THR A 240 27.22 6.29 1.85
CA THR A 240 27.64 6.45 0.45
C THR A 240 28.03 7.88 0.11
N HIS A 241 27.52 8.88 0.85
CA HIS A 241 27.89 10.28 0.71
C HIS A 241 29.23 10.62 1.38
N GLY A 242 29.78 9.69 2.18
CA GLY A 242 31.05 9.88 2.89
C GLY A 242 32.26 9.12 2.33
N LYS A 243 32.08 8.08 1.51
CA LYS A 243 33.18 7.29 0.89
C LYS A 243 32.68 6.48 -0.30
N THR A 244 33.47 6.46 -1.38
CA THR A 244 33.42 5.62 -2.59
C THR A 244 32.36 4.51 -2.63
N LYS A 245 31.55 4.52 -3.71
CA LYS A 245 30.49 3.54 -4.03
C LYS A 245 30.87 2.09 -3.72
N ARG A 246 30.35 1.51 -2.66
CA ARG A 246 30.26 0.06 -2.52
C ARG A 246 28.93 -0.39 -3.13
N LYS A 247 28.98 -1.10 -4.27
CA LYS A 247 27.85 -1.77 -4.88
C LYS A 247 27.16 -2.68 -3.87
N TYR A 248 25.90 -2.42 -3.58
CA TYR A 248 25.06 -3.37 -2.85
C TYR A 248 24.63 -4.46 -3.81
N SER A 249 25.36 -5.58 -3.88
CA SER A 249 24.84 -6.79 -4.52
C SER A 249 24.01 -7.55 -3.50
N TYR A 250 22.72 -7.68 -3.74
CA TYR A 250 21.85 -8.60 -3.04
C TYR A 250 22.27 -10.03 -3.43
N ARG A 251 23.16 -10.65 -2.64
CA ARG A 251 23.42 -12.08 -2.74
C ARG A 251 22.28 -12.83 -2.05
N SER A 252 21.31 -13.24 -2.82
CA SER A 252 20.38 -14.31 -2.46
C SER A 252 21.20 -15.55 -2.07
N ARG A 253 21.39 -15.78 -0.76
CA ARG A 253 21.82 -17.10 -0.28
C ARG A 253 20.60 -18.01 -0.34
N ARG A 254 20.42 -18.69 -1.47
CA ARG A 254 19.66 -19.95 -1.53
C ARG A 254 20.26 -20.90 -0.48
N ARG A 255 19.62 -21.06 0.66
CA ARG A 255 19.73 -22.23 1.50
C ARG A 255 18.40 -22.97 1.41
N THR A 256 18.30 -23.83 0.41
CA THR A 256 17.44 -25.00 0.47
C THR A 256 17.88 -25.82 1.67
N ARG A 257 17.04 -25.92 2.70
CA ARG A 257 17.03 -27.04 3.62
C ARG A 257 15.64 -27.65 3.52
N HIS A 258 15.63 -28.83 2.87
CA HIS A 258 14.60 -29.84 3.09
C HIS A 258 14.63 -30.26 4.57
N LEU A 259 13.48 -30.16 5.24
CA LEU A 259 12.94 -31.08 6.23
C LEU A 259 11.45 -30.81 6.32
#